data_76287c9dabf282a7d0c5a05a7894d002
#
_entry.id   76287c9dabf282a7d0c5a05a7894d002
#
_cell.length_a   1.000
_cell.length_b   1.000
_cell.length_c   1.000
_cell.angle_alpha   90.00
_cell.angle_beta   90.00
_cell.angle_gamma   90.00
#
_symmetry.space_group_name_H-M   'P 1'
#
loop_
_entity.id
_entity.type
_entity.pdbx_description
1 polymer ?
#
loop_
_entity_poly.entity_id
_entity_poly.type
_entity_poly.pdbx_seq_one_letter_code
_entity_poly.pdbx_strand_id
1 'polypeptide(L)'
;MELHECIHEIFSGLKNPLVKDLATSLKQIPNASKLSQPYIKEPDQYAYGRNVIYRNNELEIIVINIPPNKETTVHDHGQSIGCAMVLEGELLNSIYRSNDDHVELSSSYFVREGECLVSSKGLIHKMSNPTSERMVSLHVYSPPLEDMTVFEEQSGVLRNCT
;
A
#
# COMPACT_ATOMS: atom_id res chain seq x y z
N MET A 1 -5.98 16.80 17.91
CA MET A 1 -6.75 16.30 16.76
C MET A 1 -6.37 14.85 16.50
N GLU A 2 -7.34 14.02 16.33
CA GLU A 2 -7.10 12.62 16.05
C GLU A 2 -6.96 12.34 14.55
N LEU A 3 -6.38 11.19 14.20
CA LEU A 3 -6.15 10.83 12.81
C LEU A 3 -7.43 10.89 11.98
N HIS A 4 -8.53 10.36 12.51
CA HIS A 4 -9.80 10.31 11.79
C HIS A 4 -10.34 11.72 11.45
N GLU A 5 -10.15 12.67 12.34
CA GLU A 5 -10.55 14.07 12.11
C GLU A 5 -9.71 14.68 10.99
N CYS A 6 -8.38 14.49 11.05
CA CYS A 6 -7.48 14.97 9.99
C CYS A 6 -7.85 14.38 8.63
N ILE A 7 -8.11 13.08 8.60
CA ILE A 7 -8.49 12.39 7.36
C ILE A 7 -9.79 12.98 6.82
N HIS A 8 -10.78 13.15 7.67
CA HIS A 8 -12.06 13.71 7.23
C HIS A 8 -11.89 15.10 6.63
N GLU A 9 -11.15 15.96 7.31
CA GLU A 9 -10.90 17.33 6.82
C GLU A 9 -10.16 17.33 5.47
N ILE A 10 -9.13 16.51 5.34
CA ILE A 10 -8.26 16.53 4.16
C ILE A 10 -8.90 15.82 2.96
N PHE A 11 -9.57 14.68 3.20
CA PHE A 11 -9.99 13.78 2.12
C PHE A 11 -11.46 13.84 1.74
N SER A 12 -12.36 14.33 2.63
CA SER A 12 -13.80 14.26 2.37
C SER A 12 -14.26 15.06 1.17
N GLY A 13 -13.52 16.09 0.78
CA GLY A 13 -13.86 16.94 -0.37
C GLY A 13 -13.28 16.46 -1.70
N LEU A 14 -12.44 15.42 -1.70
CA LEU A 14 -11.82 14.96 -2.94
C LEU A 14 -12.85 14.26 -3.83
N LYS A 15 -12.81 14.61 -5.12
CA LYS A 15 -13.65 14.03 -6.18
C LYS A 15 -12.75 13.61 -7.33
N ASN A 16 -12.84 12.35 -7.76
CA ASN A 16 -12.01 11.79 -8.82
C ASN A 16 -10.54 12.23 -8.72
N PRO A 17 -9.90 12.03 -7.55
CA PRO A 17 -8.54 12.51 -7.37
C PRO A 17 -7.56 11.83 -8.31
N LEU A 18 -6.51 12.54 -8.66
CA LEU A 18 -5.35 11.98 -9.35
C LEU A 18 -4.37 11.44 -8.32
N VAL A 19 -3.43 10.61 -8.76
CA VAL A 19 -2.40 10.05 -7.88
C VAL A 19 -1.66 11.16 -7.11
N LYS A 20 -1.32 12.26 -7.78
CA LYS A 20 -0.66 13.39 -7.13
C LYS A 20 -1.49 14.04 -6.04
N ASP A 21 -2.81 14.05 -6.20
CA ASP A 21 -3.72 14.62 -5.20
C ASP A 21 -3.71 13.75 -3.95
N LEU A 22 -3.68 12.42 -4.12
CA LEU A 22 -3.59 11.49 -3.01
C LEU A 22 -2.28 11.65 -2.25
N ALA A 23 -1.16 11.76 -2.97
CA ALA A 23 0.16 11.94 -2.35
C ALA A 23 0.24 13.26 -1.58
N THR A 24 -0.23 14.34 -2.18
CA THR A 24 -0.26 15.65 -1.52
C THR A 24 -1.10 15.61 -0.27
N SER A 25 -2.27 14.98 -0.35
CA SER A 25 -3.19 14.88 0.80
C SER A 25 -2.61 14.07 1.95
N LEU A 26 -1.98 12.94 1.66
CA LEU A 26 -1.32 12.13 2.70
C LEU A 26 -0.26 12.95 3.44
N LYS A 27 0.53 13.72 2.71
CA LYS A 27 1.60 14.55 3.29
C LYS A 27 1.08 15.72 4.12
N GLN A 28 -0.18 16.07 4.01
CA GLN A 28 -0.81 17.13 4.82
C GLN A 28 -1.20 16.65 6.20
N ILE A 29 -1.22 15.36 6.47
CA ILE A 29 -1.59 14.84 7.79
C ILE A 29 -0.46 15.17 8.77
N PRO A 30 -0.71 15.98 9.80
CA PRO A 30 0.33 16.33 10.76
C PRO A 30 0.63 15.14 11.68
N ASN A 31 1.88 14.89 11.96
CA ASN A 31 2.31 13.81 12.87
C ASN A 31 1.67 12.46 12.54
N ALA A 32 1.57 12.14 11.23
CA ALA A 32 0.85 10.95 10.76
C ALA A 32 1.32 9.66 11.43
N SER A 33 2.62 9.50 11.64
CA SER A 33 3.17 8.32 12.31
C SER A 33 2.62 8.16 13.72
N LYS A 34 2.64 9.24 14.50
CA LYS A 34 2.13 9.23 15.88
C LYS A 34 0.63 9.01 15.93
N LEU A 35 -0.10 9.72 15.07
CA LEU A 35 -1.57 9.65 15.06
C LEU A 35 -2.08 8.28 14.58
N SER A 36 -1.28 7.55 13.82
CA SER A 36 -1.65 6.24 13.29
C SER A 36 -1.44 5.10 14.30
N GLN A 37 -0.69 5.31 15.37
CA GLN A 37 -0.37 4.25 16.34
C GLN A 37 -1.60 3.48 16.86
N PRO A 38 -2.71 4.14 17.26
CA PRO A 38 -3.88 3.42 17.76
C PRO A 38 -4.56 2.54 16.71
N TYR A 39 -4.25 2.74 15.43
CA TYR A 39 -4.92 2.04 14.33
C TYR A 39 -4.09 0.90 13.75
N ILE A 40 -2.89 0.67 14.29
CA ILE A 40 -2.03 -0.42 13.83
C ILE A 40 -2.60 -1.74 14.36
N LYS A 41 -2.80 -2.70 13.46
CA LYS A 41 -3.27 -4.04 13.80
C LYS A 41 -2.17 -5.07 13.55
N GLU A 42 -2.13 -6.08 14.41
CA GLU A 42 -1.27 -7.23 14.19
C GLU A 42 -1.83 -8.12 13.08
N PRO A 43 -0.98 -8.93 12.43
CA PRO A 43 -1.45 -9.88 11.41
C PRO A 43 -2.54 -10.81 11.95
N ASP A 44 -3.53 -11.08 11.12
CA ASP A 44 -4.61 -12.02 11.41
C ASP A 44 -4.81 -12.95 10.21
N GLN A 45 -5.57 -12.52 9.19
CA GLN A 45 -5.82 -13.33 8.00
C GLN A 45 -4.61 -13.36 7.04
N TYR A 46 -3.81 -12.31 7.06
CA TYR A 46 -2.67 -12.14 6.16
C TYR A 46 -1.36 -12.16 6.95
N ALA A 47 -0.24 -12.25 6.26
CA ALA A 47 1.08 -12.14 6.87
C ALA A 47 1.38 -10.74 7.42
N TYR A 48 0.47 -9.81 7.23
CA TYR A 48 0.57 -8.41 7.65
C TYR A 48 -0.73 -7.94 8.27
N GLY A 49 -0.66 -6.92 9.12
CA GLY A 49 -1.84 -6.28 9.74
C GLY A 49 -2.47 -5.29 8.77
N ARG A 50 -3.78 -5.25 8.72
CA ARG A 50 -4.56 -4.41 7.80
C ARG A 50 -5.79 -3.85 8.52
N ASN A 51 -5.94 -2.54 8.48
CA ASN A 51 -7.06 -1.88 9.14
C ASN A 51 -7.62 -0.77 8.26
N VAL A 52 -8.84 -0.96 7.76
CA VAL A 52 -9.57 0.08 7.02
C VAL A 52 -10.09 1.09 8.03
N ILE A 53 -9.60 2.33 7.97
CA ILE A 53 -9.92 3.36 8.98
C ILE A 53 -10.84 4.46 8.46
N TYR A 54 -11.02 4.54 7.14
CA TYR A 54 -11.91 5.54 6.54
C TYR A 54 -12.38 5.04 5.18
N ARG A 55 -13.64 5.29 4.87
CA ARG A 55 -14.20 4.96 3.55
C ARG A 55 -15.39 5.86 3.25
N ASN A 56 -15.43 6.36 2.02
CA ASN A 56 -16.60 7.04 1.46
C ASN A 56 -16.79 6.57 0.02
N ASN A 57 -17.62 7.24 -0.76
CA ASN A 57 -17.87 6.83 -2.14
C ASN A 57 -16.68 7.06 -3.07
N GLU A 58 -15.73 7.91 -2.69
CA GLU A 58 -14.60 8.30 -3.53
C GLU A 58 -13.32 7.53 -3.23
N LEU A 59 -13.11 7.16 -1.96
CA LEU A 59 -11.84 6.60 -1.55
C LEU A 59 -11.93 5.76 -0.28
N GLU A 60 -10.87 5.01 -0.02
CA GLU A 60 -10.72 4.25 1.21
C GLU A 60 -9.29 4.38 1.71
N ILE A 61 -9.13 4.46 3.03
CA ILE A 61 -7.83 4.64 3.68
C ILE A 61 -7.56 3.48 4.63
N ILE A 62 -6.35 2.93 4.53
CA ILE A 62 -5.96 1.70 5.22
C ILE A 62 -4.61 1.91 5.91
N VAL A 63 -4.51 1.46 7.16
CA VAL A 63 -3.22 1.33 7.86
C VAL A 63 -2.73 -0.08 7.67
N ILE A 64 -1.48 -0.23 7.21
CA ILE A 64 -0.83 -1.52 7.01
C ILE A 64 0.40 -1.61 7.90
N ASN A 65 0.57 -2.78 8.52
CA ASN A 65 1.71 -3.13 9.37
C ASN A 65 2.33 -4.41 8.81
N ILE A 66 3.53 -4.30 8.26
CA ILE A 66 4.25 -5.49 7.75
C ILE A 66 5.39 -5.81 8.73
N PRO A 67 5.27 -6.92 9.48
CA PRO A 67 6.33 -7.34 10.39
C PRO A 67 7.63 -7.67 9.66
N PRO A 68 8.76 -7.77 10.40
CA PRO A 68 10.03 -8.16 9.79
C PRO A 68 9.92 -9.43 8.95
N ASN A 69 10.50 -9.40 7.76
CA ASN A 69 10.59 -10.52 6.82
C ASN A 69 9.23 -11.05 6.32
N LYS A 70 8.21 -10.22 6.37
CA LYS A 70 6.89 -10.54 5.82
C LYS A 70 6.62 -9.70 4.58
N GLU A 71 5.63 -10.13 3.81
CA GLU A 71 5.30 -9.47 2.55
C GLU A 71 3.83 -9.70 2.19
N THR A 72 3.34 -8.87 1.28
CA THR A 72 2.02 -9.08 0.67
C THR A 72 2.15 -10.06 -0.49
N THR A 73 1.01 -10.49 -1.02
CA THR A 73 0.99 -11.17 -2.32
C THR A 73 1.35 -10.19 -3.43
N VAL A 74 1.68 -10.70 -4.59
CA VAL A 74 1.75 -9.90 -5.83
C VAL A 74 0.32 -9.64 -6.26
N HIS A 75 -0.06 -8.38 -6.43
CA HIS A 75 -1.45 -8.01 -6.69
C HIS A 75 -1.56 -6.71 -7.46
N ASP A 76 -2.73 -6.48 -8.03
CA ASP A 76 -3.12 -5.17 -8.52
C ASP A 76 -4.19 -4.57 -7.60
N HIS A 77 -4.72 -3.42 -7.95
CA HIS A 77 -5.76 -2.75 -7.16
C HIS A 77 -7.07 -2.60 -7.94
N GLY A 78 -7.33 -3.52 -8.90
CA GLY A 78 -8.53 -3.47 -9.72
C GLY A 78 -8.61 -2.16 -10.49
N GLN A 79 -9.69 -1.42 -10.31
CA GLN A 79 -9.91 -0.13 -10.97
C GLN A 79 -9.33 1.06 -10.21
N SER A 80 -8.76 0.83 -9.02
CA SER A 80 -8.28 1.90 -8.15
C SER A 80 -6.88 2.37 -8.51
N ILE A 81 -6.66 3.67 -8.38
CA ILE A 81 -5.33 4.24 -8.19
C ILE A 81 -5.03 4.25 -6.70
N GLY A 82 -3.76 4.36 -6.33
CA GLY A 82 -3.38 4.36 -4.94
C GLY A 82 -2.13 5.17 -4.65
N CYS A 83 -1.99 5.53 -3.39
CA CYS A 83 -0.77 6.12 -2.85
C CYS A 83 -0.58 5.61 -1.44
N ALA A 84 0.65 5.27 -1.08
CA ALA A 84 0.99 4.87 0.26
C ALA A 84 2.16 5.70 0.77
N MET A 85 2.06 6.16 2.01
CA MET A 85 3.13 6.87 2.68
C MET A 85 3.68 5.98 3.79
N VAL A 86 5.00 5.79 3.81
CA VAL A 86 5.66 5.04 4.89
C VAL A 86 5.72 5.93 6.13
N LEU A 87 5.18 5.41 7.23
CA LEU A 87 5.13 6.11 8.51
C LEU A 87 6.23 5.65 9.47
N GLU A 88 6.69 4.41 9.32
CA GLU A 88 7.66 3.79 10.22
C GLU A 88 8.39 2.69 9.46
N GLY A 89 9.70 2.63 9.59
CA GLY A 89 10.52 1.61 8.95
C GLY A 89 10.78 1.86 7.47
N GLU A 90 11.07 0.78 6.75
CA GLU A 90 11.33 0.82 5.30
C GLU A 90 10.50 -0.23 4.59
N LEU A 91 10.05 0.11 3.41
CA LEU A 91 9.24 -0.75 2.55
C LEU A 91 9.99 -1.02 1.25
N LEU A 92 10.08 -2.28 0.85
CA LEU A 92 10.56 -2.64 -0.49
C LEU A 92 9.33 -2.80 -1.38
N ASN A 93 9.22 -1.94 -2.37
CA ASN A 93 8.14 -2.01 -3.36
C ASN A 93 8.66 -2.68 -4.62
N SER A 94 8.08 -3.80 -4.98
CA SER A 94 8.50 -4.58 -6.15
C SER A 94 7.41 -4.48 -7.21
N ILE A 95 7.80 -4.01 -8.39
CA ILE A 95 6.91 -3.79 -9.53
C ILE A 95 7.03 -4.97 -10.49
N TYR A 96 5.89 -5.47 -10.92
CA TYR A 96 5.80 -6.60 -11.84
C TYR A 96 5.13 -6.18 -13.15
N ARG A 97 5.43 -6.90 -14.20
CA ARG A 97 4.73 -6.76 -15.47
C ARG A 97 4.10 -8.10 -15.84
N SER A 98 2.95 -8.04 -16.49
CA SER A 98 2.28 -9.22 -16.99
C SER A 98 2.99 -9.74 -18.23
N ASN A 99 3.19 -11.04 -18.30
CA ASN A 99 3.79 -11.73 -19.43
C ASN A 99 3.01 -13.02 -19.66
N ASP A 100 2.08 -13.00 -20.63
CA ASP A 100 1.16 -14.10 -20.91
C ASP A 100 0.40 -14.54 -19.64
N ASP A 101 0.67 -15.75 -19.14
CA ASP A 101 -0.07 -16.33 -18.01
C ASP A 101 0.57 -16.04 -16.65
N HIS A 102 1.65 -15.29 -16.60
CA HIS A 102 2.37 -15.04 -15.35
C HIS A 102 2.88 -13.61 -15.26
N VAL A 103 3.46 -13.27 -14.13
CA VAL A 103 4.07 -11.97 -13.90
C VAL A 103 5.55 -12.11 -13.63
N GLU A 104 6.31 -11.14 -14.10
CA GLU A 104 7.76 -11.08 -13.93
C GLU A 104 8.15 -9.83 -13.18
N LEU A 105 9.13 -9.95 -12.28
CA LEU A 105 9.69 -8.81 -11.59
C LEU A 105 10.33 -7.85 -12.60
N SER A 106 9.91 -6.60 -12.57
CA SER A 106 10.43 -5.55 -13.44
C SER A 106 11.45 -4.68 -12.71
N SER A 107 11.13 -4.23 -11.51
CA SER A 107 11.99 -3.37 -10.72
C SER A 107 11.62 -3.44 -9.25
N SER A 108 12.54 -3.04 -8.38
CA SER A 108 12.28 -2.91 -6.95
C SER A 108 12.99 -1.66 -6.44
N TYR A 109 12.38 -1.01 -5.47
CA TYR A 109 12.99 0.14 -4.81
C TYR A 109 12.49 0.27 -3.38
N PHE A 110 13.32 0.84 -2.52
CA PHE A 110 12.95 1.12 -1.14
C PHE A 110 12.19 2.44 -1.03
N VAL A 111 11.21 2.45 -0.15
CA VAL A 111 10.46 3.64 0.25
C VAL A 111 10.66 3.81 1.74
N ARG A 112 11.15 4.99 2.15
CA ARG A 112 11.51 5.30 3.53
C ARG A 112 10.46 6.16 4.21
N GLU A 113 10.62 6.35 5.50
CA GLU A 113 9.71 7.19 6.29
C GLU A 113 9.51 8.56 5.63
N GLY A 114 8.24 8.95 5.52
CA GLY A 114 7.84 10.21 4.90
C GLY A 114 7.75 10.18 3.39
N GLU A 115 8.27 9.15 2.74
CA GLU A 115 8.19 9.00 1.29
C GLU A 115 6.92 8.25 0.91
N CYS A 116 6.47 8.49 -0.33
CA CYS A 116 5.28 7.86 -0.89
C CYS A 116 5.64 6.96 -2.06
N LEU A 117 4.91 5.86 -2.19
CA LEU A 117 4.83 5.12 -3.44
C LEU A 117 3.46 5.37 -4.07
N VAL A 118 3.40 5.33 -5.39
CA VAL A 118 2.16 5.55 -6.11
C VAL A 118 1.84 4.35 -6.99
N SER A 119 0.56 4.09 -7.15
CA SER A 119 0.06 2.99 -7.99
C SER A 119 -0.93 3.57 -8.99
N SER A 120 -0.55 3.59 -10.26
CA SER A 120 -1.48 3.89 -11.34
C SER A 120 -2.43 2.70 -11.51
N LYS A 121 -3.54 2.93 -12.19
CA LYS A 121 -4.50 1.86 -12.49
C LYS A 121 -3.81 0.73 -13.24
N GLY A 122 -3.99 -0.49 -12.75
CA GLY A 122 -3.44 -1.69 -13.37
C GLY A 122 -2.02 -2.04 -12.95
N LEU A 123 -1.38 -1.21 -12.13
CA LEU A 123 -0.04 -1.52 -11.63
C LEU A 123 -0.08 -2.82 -10.81
N ILE A 124 0.87 -3.70 -11.09
CA ILE A 124 1.04 -4.96 -10.36
C ILE A 124 2.26 -4.83 -9.48
N HIS A 125 2.11 -5.07 -8.19
CA HIS A 125 3.21 -4.93 -7.26
C HIS A 125 3.11 -5.86 -6.05
N LYS A 126 4.18 -5.89 -5.29
CA LYS A 126 4.25 -6.54 -3.98
C LYS A 126 4.99 -5.62 -3.04
N MET A 127 4.52 -5.54 -1.81
CA MET A 127 5.20 -4.82 -0.73
C MET A 127 5.83 -5.83 0.22
N SER A 128 7.09 -5.62 0.57
CA SER A 128 7.80 -6.50 1.50
C SER A 128 8.62 -5.69 2.48
N ASN A 129 8.87 -6.32 3.63
CA ASN A 129 9.71 -5.75 4.67
C ASN A 129 10.90 -6.67 4.93
N PRO A 130 12.03 -6.47 4.23
CA PRO A 130 13.21 -7.31 4.42
C PRO A 130 14.08 -6.89 5.61
N THR A 131 13.60 -5.99 6.46
CA THR A 131 14.36 -5.46 7.59
C THR A 131 14.02 -6.18 8.89
N SER A 132 14.77 -5.84 9.96
CA SER A 132 14.55 -6.39 11.30
C SER A 132 13.52 -5.61 12.12
N GLU A 133 13.02 -4.48 11.60
CA GLU A 133 12.02 -3.65 12.27
C GLU A 133 10.71 -3.71 11.49
N ARG A 134 9.58 -3.53 12.18
CA ARG A 134 8.29 -3.50 11.47
C ARG A 134 8.21 -2.29 10.54
N MET A 135 7.39 -2.40 9.50
CA MET A 135 7.06 -1.30 8.60
C MET A 135 5.58 -0.95 8.77
N VAL A 136 5.30 0.35 8.92
CA VAL A 136 3.91 0.83 8.97
C VAL A 136 3.72 1.85 7.86
N SER A 137 2.61 1.72 7.15
CA SER A 137 2.27 2.62 6.05
C SER A 137 0.78 2.98 6.06
N LEU A 138 0.49 4.15 5.51
CA LEU A 138 -0.86 4.67 5.38
C LEU A 138 -1.20 4.74 3.90
N HIS A 139 -2.25 4.03 3.49
CA HIS A 139 -2.64 3.85 2.11
C HIS A 139 -3.95 4.55 1.81
N VAL A 140 -4.06 5.17 0.65
CA VAL A 140 -5.33 5.67 0.12
C VAL A 140 -5.54 5.12 -1.29
N TYR A 141 -6.73 4.61 -1.54
CA TYR A 141 -7.14 4.07 -2.84
C TYR A 141 -8.41 4.79 -3.31
N SER A 142 -8.47 5.11 -4.59
CA SER A 142 -9.63 5.75 -5.19
C SER A 142 -9.91 5.15 -6.57
N PRO A 143 -11.14 4.69 -6.85
CA PRO A 143 -12.22 4.48 -5.90
C PRO A 143 -11.87 3.44 -4.82
N PRO A 144 -12.75 3.20 -3.84
CA PRO A 144 -12.51 2.15 -2.85
C PRO A 144 -12.16 0.81 -3.48
N LEU A 145 -11.29 0.05 -2.84
CA LEU A 145 -10.80 -1.21 -3.39
C LEU A 145 -11.92 -2.21 -3.64
N GLU A 146 -11.95 -2.76 -4.85
CA GLU A 146 -12.83 -3.84 -5.28
C GLU A 146 -12.10 -4.67 -6.32
N ASP A 147 -12.38 -5.97 -6.35
CA ASP A 147 -11.91 -6.88 -7.40
C ASP A 147 -10.39 -6.86 -7.63
N MET A 148 -9.62 -6.83 -6.54
CA MET A 148 -8.17 -6.96 -6.61
C MET A 148 -7.80 -8.33 -7.16
N THR A 149 -6.84 -8.37 -8.08
CA THR A 149 -6.31 -9.62 -8.63
C THR A 149 -5.00 -9.97 -7.94
N VAL A 150 -4.89 -11.22 -7.50
CA VAL A 150 -3.66 -11.77 -6.94
C VAL A 150 -2.99 -12.62 -8.01
N PHE A 151 -1.69 -12.44 -8.18
CA PHE A 151 -0.90 -13.13 -9.18
C PHE A 151 0.10 -14.07 -8.52
N GLU A 152 0.45 -15.16 -9.20
CA GLU A 152 1.57 -16.00 -8.78
C GLU A 152 2.85 -15.43 -9.38
N GLU A 153 3.87 -15.30 -8.54
CA GLU A 153 5.20 -14.91 -9.03
C GLU A 153 5.75 -15.99 -9.95
N GLN A 154 6.59 -15.56 -10.91
CA GLN A 154 7.28 -16.45 -11.81
C GLN A 154 8.37 -17.23 -11.05
N SER A 155 7.95 -18.06 -10.14
CA SER A 155 8.84 -18.93 -9.37
C SER A 155 9.32 -20.11 -10.20
N GLY A 156 8.68 -20.35 -11.36
CA GLY A 156 9.12 -21.34 -12.31
C GLY A 156 10.53 -21.12 -12.81
N VAL A 157 11.03 -19.89 -12.73
CA VAL A 157 12.42 -19.60 -13.06
C VAL A 157 13.36 -20.43 -12.21
N LEU A 158 13.08 -20.59 -10.93
CA LEU A 158 13.84 -21.44 -10.04
C LEU A 158 13.74 -22.89 -10.47
N ARG A 159 12.56 -23.28 -10.89
CA ARG A 159 12.31 -24.63 -11.37
C ARG A 159 13.01 -24.89 -12.69
N ASN A 160 13.21 -23.85 -13.48
CA ASN A 160 13.95 -23.97 -14.73
C ASN A 160 15.42 -24.27 -14.51
N CYS A 161 15.91 -24.02 -13.32
CA CYS A 161 17.27 -24.35 -12.93
C CYS A 161 17.40 -25.82 -12.55
N THR A 162 16.29 -26.47 -12.44
CA THR A 162 16.26 -27.90 -12.13
C THR A 162 16.09 -28.73 -13.38
#